data_b300174c1b8db8800256b4352a5e4026
#
_entry.id   b300174c1b8db8800256b4352a5e4026
#
_cell.length_a   1.000
_cell.length_b   1.000
_cell.length_c   1.000
_cell.angle_alpha   90.00
_cell.angle_beta   90.00
_cell.angle_gamma   90.00
#
_symmetry.space_group_name_H-M   'P 1'
#
loop_
_entity.id
_entity.type
_entity.pdbx_description
1 polymer ?
#
loop_
_entity_poly.entity_id
_entity_poly.type
_entity_poly.pdbx_seq_one_letter_code
_entity_poly.pdbx_strand_id
1 'polypeptide(L)'
;MKLIRTLIHSLEMKCRKLLRLAGVPLDLEPNEHDVLVPICHLRTYNVADIQKHLLSLNAQDRYLRFGYASNDEHITNYVRSLNFERDDIYGIFNRDLQILAMAHLAIRTQINVDSTQQISAEFGVSVHASPRGRGLVYQLFKRALMHARNAKASTILIHALSENAPMLKIARKAGATLKRDGSETQALLKVPKGNLRTRLAEIFTDQYAQTNYSIKEDVKNFWYFLMQVQEIRRGVQAGRHQSAE
;
A
#
# COMPACT_ATOMS: atom_id res chain seq x y z
N MET A 1 -9.93 17.66 -16.08
CA MET A 1 -10.33 16.37 -15.46
C MET A 1 -10.47 15.21 -16.45
N LYS A 2 -11.14 15.36 -17.62
CA LYS A 2 -11.23 14.28 -18.62
C LYS A 2 -9.86 13.83 -19.17
N LEU A 3 -8.97 14.75 -19.51
CA LEU A 3 -7.65 14.46 -20.08
C LEU A 3 -6.77 13.62 -19.13
N ILE A 4 -6.78 13.92 -17.84
CA ILE A 4 -6.04 13.20 -16.81
C ILE A 4 -6.55 11.77 -16.64
N ARG A 5 -7.88 11.58 -16.63
CA ARG A 5 -8.48 10.25 -16.64
C ARG A 5 -8.05 9.44 -17.85
N THR A 6 -8.01 10.06 -19.02
CA THR A 6 -7.57 9.40 -20.26
C THR A 6 -6.09 9.01 -20.21
N LEU A 7 -5.21 9.88 -19.68
CA LEU A 7 -3.79 9.58 -19.49
C LEU A 7 -3.57 8.42 -18.50
N ILE A 8 -4.23 8.45 -17.36
CA ILE A 8 -4.13 7.38 -16.34
C ILE A 8 -4.65 6.07 -16.93
N HIS A 9 -5.76 6.08 -17.64
CA HIS A 9 -6.30 4.88 -18.30
C HIS A 9 -5.36 4.33 -19.38
N SER A 10 -4.76 5.22 -20.19
CA SER A 10 -3.76 4.81 -21.19
C SER A 10 -2.52 4.16 -20.57
N LEU A 11 -2.04 4.71 -19.45
CA LEU A 11 -0.92 4.13 -18.67
C LEU A 11 -1.30 2.76 -18.10
N GLU A 12 -2.50 2.64 -17.54
CA GLU A 12 -3.02 1.37 -17.02
C GLU A 12 -3.04 0.30 -18.12
N MET A 13 -3.58 0.62 -19.30
CA MET A 13 -3.65 -0.30 -20.44
C MET A 13 -2.25 -0.72 -20.92
N LYS A 14 -1.29 0.21 -20.96
CA LYS A 14 0.11 -0.11 -21.33
C LYS A 14 0.73 -1.04 -20.28
N CYS A 15 0.55 -0.77 -18.98
CA CYS A 15 1.06 -1.61 -17.90
C CYS A 15 0.47 -3.02 -17.97
N ARG A 16 -0.84 -3.17 -18.17
CA ARG A 16 -1.51 -4.47 -18.35
C ARG A 16 -0.94 -5.24 -19.55
N LYS A 17 -0.73 -4.57 -20.68
CA LYS A 17 -0.13 -5.18 -21.88
C LYS A 17 1.28 -5.69 -21.60
N LEU A 18 2.11 -4.91 -20.91
CA LEU A 18 3.48 -5.30 -20.52
C LEU A 18 3.49 -6.48 -19.56
N LEU A 19 2.59 -6.49 -18.56
CA LEU A 19 2.44 -7.61 -17.62
C LEU A 19 2.05 -8.92 -18.34
N ARG A 20 1.11 -8.85 -19.31
CA ARG A 20 0.74 -10.00 -20.15
C ARG A 20 1.92 -10.49 -20.99
N LEU A 21 2.64 -9.59 -21.64
CA LEU A 21 3.84 -9.93 -22.42
C LEU A 21 4.96 -10.52 -21.57
N ALA A 22 5.10 -10.07 -20.35
CA ALA A 22 6.05 -10.65 -19.38
C ALA A 22 5.62 -12.04 -18.86
N GLY A 23 4.41 -12.52 -19.26
CA GLY A 23 3.89 -13.83 -18.85
C GLY A 23 3.76 -13.95 -17.34
N VAL A 24 3.28 -12.88 -16.68
CA VAL A 24 3.01 -12.90 -15.24
C VAL A 24 1.99 -14.00 -14.93
N PRO A 25 2.20 -14.84 -13.90
CA PRO A 25 1.27 -15.90 -13.55
C PRO A 25 -0.15 -15.37 -13.35
N LEU A 26 -1.16 -16.10 -13.82
CA LEU A 26 -2.58 -15.74 -13.75
C LEU A 26 -3.07 -15.45 -12.32
N ASP A 27 -2.43 -16.03 -11.31
CA ASP A 27 -2.70 -15.75 -9.89
C ASP A 27 -2.26 -14.35 -9.44
N LEU A 28 -1.37 -13.69 -10.20
CA LEU A 28 -0.91 -12.32 -9.98
C LEU A 28 -1.51 -11.32 -10.99
N GLU A 29 -2.13 -11.79 -12.07
CA GLU A 29 -2.80 -10.92 -13.03
C GLU A 29 -4.09 -10.35 -12.43
N PRO A 30 -4.35 -9.04 -12.59
CA PRO A 30 -5.70 -8.53 -12.38
C PRO A 30 -6.62 -9.20 -13.40
N ASN A 31 -7.75 -9.76 -12.95
CA ASN A 31 -8.81 -10.21 -13.85
C ASN A 31 -9.17 -9.07 -14.82
N GLU A 32 -9.72 -9.38 -15.99
CA GLU A 32 -10.10 -8.35 -16.99
C GLU A 32 -11.01 -7.26 -16.42
N HIS A 33 -11.71 -7.55 -15.32
CA HIS A 33 -12.58 -6.63 -14.58
C HIS A 33 -11.91 -5.98 -13.35
N ASP A 34 -10.70 -6.42 -12.94
CA ASP A 34 -9.99 -5.82 -11.82
C ASP A 34 -9.28 -4.54 -12.28
N VAL A 35 -9.66 -3.42 -11.69
CA VAL A 35 -8.95 -2.14 -11.86
C VAL A 35 -7.54 -2.31 -11.31
N LEU A 36 -6.51 -1.99 -12.11
CA LEU A 36 -5.13 -1.99 -11.64
C LEU A 36 -4.97 -0.87 -10.60
N VAL A 37 -4.83 -1.27 -9.34
CA VAL A 37 -4.65 -0.33 -8.23
C VAL A 37 -3.18 0.09 -8.17
N PRO A 38 -2.85 1.39 -8.29
CA PRO A 38 -1.48 1.86 -8.14
C PRO A 38 -1.08 1.74 -6.66
N ILE A 39 -0.11 0.86 -6.38
CA ILE A 39 0.43 0.59 -5.05
C ILE A 39 1.84 1.13 -4.99
N CYS A 40 2.02 2.23 -4.27
CA CYS A 40 3.31 2.90 -4.13
C CYS A 40 4.14 2.25 -3.01
N HIS A 41 5.44 2.13 -3.21
CA HIS A 41 6.38 1.82 -2.15
C HIS A 41 6.60 3.09 -1.32
N LEU A 42 6.26 3.03 -0.03
CA LEU A 42 6.43 4.13 0.90
C LEU A 42 7.88 4.18 1.40
N ARG A 43 8.42 5.37 1.52
CA ARG A 43 9.78 5.64 1.93
C ARG A 43 9.81 6.55 3.16
N THR A 44 10.99 6.88 3.64
CA THR A 44 11.18 7.74 4.82
C THR A 44 10.47 9.09 4.70
N TYR A 45 10.37 9.66 3.50
CA TYR A 45 9.63 10.92 3.27
C TYR A 45 8.10 10.79 3.43
N ASN A 46 7.56 9.56 3.46
CA ASN A 46 6.13 9.31 3.70
C ASN A 46 5.79 9.06 5.19
N VAL A 47 6.74 9.19 6.12
CA VAL A 47 6.52 8.89 7.55
C VAL A 47 5.34 9.69 8.12
N ALA A 48 5.23 10.97 7.76
CA ALA A 48 4.11 11.81 8.20
C ALA A 48 2.75 11.31 7.67
N ASP A 49 2.69 10.87 6.41
CA ASP A 49 1.47 10.31 5.81
C ASP A 49 1.09 8.97 6.45
N ILE A 50 2.08 8.12 6.73
CA ILE A 50 1.90 6.84 7.45
C ILE A 50 1.32 7.10 8.83
N GLN A 51 1.90 8.02 9.59
CA GLN A 51 1.42 8.39 10.92
C GLN A 51 0.00 8.91 10.87
N LYS A 52 -0.28 9.84 9.95
CA LYS A 52 -1.62 10.40 9.74
C LYS A 52 -2.64 9.31 9.41
N HIS A 53 -2.30 8.37 8.53
CA HIS A 53 -3.16 7.25 8.18
C HIS A 53 -3.49 6.39 9.41
N LEU A 54 -2.48 5.96 10.16
CA LEU A 54 -2.67 5.08 11.32
C LEU A 54 -3.44 5.78 12.47
N LEU A 55 -3.16 7.06 12.73
CA LEU A 55 -3.88 7.85 13.73
C LEU A 55 -5.35 8.09 13.36
N SER A 56 -5.67 8.12 12.06
CA SER A 56 -7.05 8.31 11.58
C SER A 56 -7.91 7.04 11.63
N LEU A 57 -7.33 5.88 11.94
CA LEU A 57 -8.07 4.63 12.13
C LEU A 57 -8.94 4.72 13.38
N ASN A 58 -10.17 4.21 13.31
CA ASN A 58 -11.03 4.07 14.48
C ASN A 58 -10.52 2.98 15.45
N ALA A 59 -11.06 2.91 16.65
CA ALA A 59 -10.60 1.97 17.69
C ALA A 59 -10.65 0.50 17.23
N GLN A 60 -11.71 0.09 16.52
CA GLN A 60 -11.84 -1.28 16.01
C GLN A 60 -10.78 -1.60 14.95
N ASP A 61 -10.46 -0.65 14.06
CA ASP A 61 -9.45 -0.85 13.02
C ASP A 61 -8.05 -0.89 13.59
N ARG A 62 -7.76 -0.08 14.63
CA ARG A 62 -6.52 -0.16 15.38
C ARG A 62 -6.37 -1.52 16.06
N TYR A 63 -7.43 -1.98 16.72
CA TYR A 63 -7.46 -3.29 17.37
C TYR A 63 -7.20 -4.44 16.37
N LEU A 64 -7.89 -4.44 15.23
CA LEU A 64 -7.68 -5.44 14.17
C LEU A 64 -6.27 -5.38 13.55
N ARG A 65 -5.65 -4.20 13.53
CA ARG A 65 -4.31 -3.99 12.96
C ARG A 65 -3.20 -4.44 13.90
N PHE A 66 -3.31 -4.13 15.19
CA PHE A 66 -2.25 -4.31 16.18
C PHE A 66 -2.46 -5.52 17.09
N GLY A 67 -3.67 -6.09 17.13
CA GLY A 67 -4.02 -7.21 17.99
C GLY A 67 -4.44 -6.79 19.41
N TYR A 68 -4.32 -5.50 19.74
CA TYR A 68 -4.69 -4.92 21.03
C TYR A 68 -5.19 -3.49 20.91
N ALA A 69 -5.84 -2.98 21.96
CA ALA A 69 -6.30 -1.59 22.01
C ALA A 69 -5.09 -0.63 21.97
N SER A 70 -4.88 -0.01 20.81
CA SER A 70 -3.73 0.87 20.56
C SER A 70 -4.13 2.33 20.64
N ASN A 71 -3.47 3.10 21.52
CA ASN A 71 -3.60 4.54 21.63
C ASN A 71 -2.67 5.28 20.66
N ASP A 72 -2.74 6.60 20.63
CA ASP A 72 -1.93 7.43 19.72
C ASP A 72 -0.42 7.32 20.00
N GLU A 73 -0.04 7.12 21.26
CA GLU A 73 1.35 6.94 21.65
C GLU A 73 1.93 5.63 21.11
N HIS A 74 1.19 4.51 21.23
CA HIS A 74 1.59 3.23 20.64
C HIS A 74 1.77 3.34 19.12
N ILE A 75 0.84 4.03 18.42
CA ILE A 75 0.93 4.26 16.98
C ILE A 75 2.17 5.09 16.65
N THR A 76 2.42 6.15 17.39
CA THR A 76 3.58 7.02 17.17
C THR A 76 4.90 6.25 17.38
N ASN A 77 4.97 5.43 18.41
CA ASN A 77 6.14 4.58 18.68
C ASN A 77 6.32 3.51 17.59
N TYR A 78 5.23 2.90 17.12
CA TYR A 78 5.28 1.98 15.98
C TYR A 78 5.84 2.67 14.72
N VAL A 79 5.36 3.87 14.39
CA VAL A 79 5.84 4.61 13.21
C VAL A 79 7.34 4.95 13.34
N ARG A 80 7.81 5.33 14.53
CA ARG A 80 9.23 5.58 14.79
C ARG A 80 10.10 4.33 14.67
N SER A 81 9.53 3.14 14.93
CA SER A 81 10.23 1.86 14.84
C SER A 81 10.32 1.28 13.42
N LEU A 82 9.67 1.91 12.43
CA LEU A 82 9.71 1.45 11.05
C LEU A 82 11.14 1.53 10.48
N ASN A 83 11.58 0.43 9.89
CA ASN A 83 12.88 0.34 9.26
C ASN A 83 12.75 0.23 7.74
N PHE A 84 12.87 1.35 7.04
CA PHE A 84 12.69 1.45 5.59
C PHE A 84 13.85 0.84 4.77
N GLU A 85 14.96 0.47 5.40
CA GLU A 85 16.06 -0.23 4.73
C GLU A 85 15.85 -1.74 4.71
N ARG A 86 15.19 -2.28 5.74
CA ARG A 86 14.94 -3.71 5.90
C ARG A 86 13.54 -4.11 5.44
N ASP A 87 12.55 -3.28 5.78
CA ASP A 87 11.13 -3.60 5.62
C ASP A 87 10.54 -2.89 4.41
N ASP A 88 9.57 -3.51 3.77
CA ASP A 88 8.86 -2.93 2.65
C ASP A 88 7.48 -2.44 3.10
N ILE A 89 7.20 -1.18 2.84
CA ILE A 89 5.93 -0.56 3.19
C ILE A 89 5.24 -0.09 1.92
N TYR A 90 3.98 -0.47 1.76
CA TYR A 90 3.19 -0.16 0.58
C TYR A 90 1.98 0.68 0.93
N GLY A 91 1.61 1.61 0.05
CA GLY A 91 0.47 2.49 0.22
C GLY A 91 -0.37 2.65 -1.04
N ILE A 92 -1.67 2.77 -0.84
CA ILE A 92 -2.63 3.14 -1.88
C ILE A 92 -3.15 4.53 -1.54
N PHE A 93 -2.97 5.48 -2.46
CA PHE A 93 -3.36 6.87 -2.27
C PHE A 93 -4.68 7.21 -2.98
N ASN A 94 -5.48 8.06 -2.33
CA ASN A 94 -6.63 8.72 -2.97
C ASN A 94 -6.17 9.83 -3.95
N ARG A 95 -7.12 10.61 -4.44
CA ARG A 95 -6.82 11.74 -5.35
C ARG A 95 -6.14 12.90 -4.63
N ASP A 96 -6.38 13.05 -3.34
CA ASP A 96 -5.82 14.11 -2.49
C ASP A 96 -4.47 13.72 -1.89
N LEU A 97 -3.87 12.61 -2.37
CA LEU A 97 -2.62 12.03 -1.88
C LEU A 97 -2.66 11.62 -0.40
N GLN A 98 -3.82 11.21 0.09
CA GLN A 98 -3.95 10.60 1.41
C GLN A 98 -3.90 9.08 1.28
N ILE A 99 -3.25 8.41 2.22
CA ILE A 99 -3.19 6.95 2.26
C ILE A 99 -4.56 6.39 2.63
N LEU A 100 -5.16 5.60 1.74
CA LEU A 100 -6.42 4.88 1.96
C LEU A 100 -6.21 3.53 2.62
N ALA A 101 -5.13 2.87 2.25
CA ALA A 101 -4.73 1.57 2.77
C ALA A 101 -3.22 1.45 2.71
N MET A 102 -2.63 0.77 3.70
CA MET A 102 -1.21 0.49 3.71
C MET A 102 -0.94 -0.94 4.18
N ALA A 103 0.18 -1.50 3.70
CA ALA A 103 0.72 -2.75 4.19
C ALA A 103 2.17 -2.56 4.63
N HIS A 104 2.56 -3.30 5.66
CA HIS A 104 3.93 -3.42 6.13
C HIS A 104 4.35 -4.88 5.99
N LEU A 105 5.40 -5.12 5.23
CA LEU A 105 6.05 -6.41 5.07
C LEU A 105 7.39 -6.35 5.81
N ALA A 106 7.41 -6.79 7.05
CA ALA A 106 8.61 -6.82 7.87
C ALA A 106 9.47 -8.04 7.49
N ILE A 107 10.68 -7.80 7.01
CA ILE A 107 11.61 -8.87 6.59
C ILE A 107 12.43 -9.30 7.80
N ARG A 108 12.48 -10.63 8.00
CA ARG A 108 13.25 -11.25 9.07
C ARG A 108 14.22 -12.26 8.49
N THR A 109 15.49 -12.07 8.77
CA THR A 109 16.54 -13.00 8.38
C THR A 109 16.98 -13.77 9.64
N GLN A 110 16.91 -15.08 9.59
CA GLN A 110 17.39 -15.97 10.62
C GLN A 110 18.53 -16.83 10.07
N ILE A 111 19.57 -17.01 10.86
CA ILE A 111 20.67 -17.93 10.56
C ILE A 111 20.42 -19.20 11.38
N ASN A 112 20.20 -20.31 10.71
CA ASN A 112 20.01 -21.60 11.36
C ASN A 112 21.34 -22.14 11.89
N VAL A 113 21.27 -23.20 12.72
CA VAL A 113 22.45 -23.85 13.34
C VAL A 113 23.42 -24.39 12.28
N ASP A 114 22.90 -24.78 11.12
CA ASP A 114 23.67 -25.26 9.96
C ASP A 114 24.23 -24.12 9.07
N SER A 115 24.23 -22.87 9.58
CA SER A 115 24.63 -21.65 8.85
C SER A 115 23.78 -21.33 7.60
N THR A 116 22.65 -22.01 7.42
CA THR A 116 21.72 -21.65 6.33
C THR A 116 20.92 -20.40 6.71
N GLN A 117 20.88 -19.45 5.77
CA GLN A 117 20.10 -18.23 5.92
C GLN A 117 18.65 -18.49 5.51
N GLN A 118 17.72 -18.31 6.44
CA GLN A 118 16.29 -18.37 6.16
C GLN A 118 15.68 -16.97 6.24
N ILE A 119 15.05 -16.56 5.16
CA ILE A 119 14.32 -15.29 5.11
C ILE A 119 12.84 -15.59 5.27
N SER A 120 12.22 -14.95 6.22
CA SER A 120 10.77 -14.93 6.44
C SER A 120 10.26 -13.51 6.42
N ALA A 121 8.97 -13.33 6.15
CA ALA A 121 8.33 -12.03 6.18
C ALA A 121 7.10 -12.05 7.06
N GLU A 122 6.80 -10.96 7.73
CA GLU A 122 5.57 -10.76 8.49
C GLU A 122 4.74 -9.69 7.79
N PHE A 123 3.45 -9.98 7.54
CA PHE A 123 2.55 -9.09 6.81
C PHE A 123 1.51 -8.48 7.75
N GLY A 124 1.50 -7.17 7.82
CA GLY A 124 0.47 -6.39 8.50
C GLY A 124 -0.18 -5.40 7.54
N VAL A 125 -1.48 -5.16 7.68
CA VAL A 125 -2.24 -4.28 6.79
C VAL A 125 -3.27 -3.46 7.55
N SER A 126 -3.51 -2.23 7.10
CA SER A 126 -4.59 -1.37 7.57
C SER A 126 -5.32 -0.73 6.40
N VAL A 127 -6.61 -0.47 6.57
CA VAL A 127 -7.44 0.17 5.55
C VAL A 127 -8.48 1.06 6.20
N HIS A 128 -8.67 2.26 5.66
CA HIS A 128 -9.75 3.15 6.05
C HIS A 128 -11.12 2.50 5.86
N ALA A 129 -12.09 2.87 6.68
CA ALA A 129 -13.46 2.35 6.60
C ALA A 129 -14.12 2.64 5.24
N SER A 130 -13.93 3.84 4.71
CA SER A 130 -14.59 4.30 3.47
C SER A 130 -14.31 3.44 2.23
N PRO A 131 -13.08 2.97 1.93
CA PRO A 131 -12.81 2.15 0.75
C PRO A 131 -12.95 0.64 0.99
N ARG A 132 -13.53 0.18 2.10
CA ARG A 132 -13.72 -1.26 2.37
C ARG A 132 -14.56 -1.92 1.30
N GLY A 133 -14.35 -3.21 1.10
CA GLY A 133 -15.07 -3.99 0.07
C GLY A 133 -14.51 -3.85 -1.35
N ARG A 134 -13.57 -2.92 -1.60
CA ARG A 134 -12.95 -2.71 -2.92
C ARG A 134 -11.75 -3.63 -3.19
N GLY A 135 -11.48 -4.62 -2.34
CA GLY A 135 -10.38 -5.56 -2.52
C GLY A 135 -8.98 -4.98 -2.29
N LEU A 136 -8.83 -3.77 -1.72
CA LEU A 136 -7.54 -3.10 -1.54
C LEU A 136 -6.56 -3.92 -0.71
N VAL A 137 -7.04 -4.56 0.38
CA VAL A 137 -6.22 -5.43 1.23
C VAL A 137 -5.67 -6.62 0.43
N TYR A 138 -6.50 -7.22 -0.42
CA TYR A 138 -6.07 -8.33 -1.29
C TYR A 138 -5.02 -7.88 -2.32
N GLN A 139 -5.17 -6.69 -2.90
CA GLN A 139 -4.18 -6.13 -3.83
C GLN A 139 -2.84 -5.84 -3.13
N LEU A 140 -2.88 -5.24 -1.93
CA LEU A 140 -1.69 -5.04 -1.10
C LEU A 140 -1.02 -6.37 -0.73
N PHE A 141 -1.80 -7.38 -0.38
CA PHE A 141 -1.28 -8.71 -0.08
C PHE A 141 -0.60 -9.36 -1.31
N LYS A 142 -1.23 -9.28 -2.49
CA LYS A 142 -0.62 -9.76 -3.74
C LYS A 142 0.71 -9.05 -4.04
N ARG A 143 0.77 -7.73 -3.83
CA ARG A 143 1.99 -6.93 -4.01
C ARG A 143 3.09 -7.38 -3.06
N ALA A 144 2.76 -7.53 -1.76
CA ALA A 144 3.68 -8.01 -0.74
C ALA A 144 4.18 -9.43 -1.02
N LEU A 145 3.30 -10.34 -1.45
CA LEU A 145 3.66 -11.71 -1.84
C LEU A 145 4.63 -11.72 -3.04
N MET A 146 4.39 -10.88 -4.05
CA MET A 146 5.29 -10.76 -5.19
C MET A 146 6.68 -10.31 -4.77
N HIS A 147 6.77 -9.30 -3.90
CA HIS A 147 8.03 -8.83 -3.36
C HIS A 147 8.73 -9.89 -2.51
N ALA A 148 8.02 -10.53 -1.58
CA ALA A 148 8.57 -11.62 -0.76
C ALA A 148 9.19 -12.75 -1.60
N ARG A 149 8.54 -13.12 -2.72
CA ARG A 149 9.09 -14.07 -3.71
C ARG A 149 10.43 -13.61 -4.28
N ASN A 150 10.50 -12.34 -4.67
CA ASN A 150 11.70 -11.75 -5.28
C ASN A 150 12.82 -11.52 -4.27
N ALA A 151 12.47 -11.24 -3.01
CA ALA A 151 13.36 -11.14 -1.87
C ALA A 151 13.81 -12.51 -1.30
N LYS A 152 13.39 -13.62 -1.96
CA LYS A 152 13.71 -15.00 -1.55
C LYS A 152 13.19 -15.39 -0.16
N ALA A 153 12.14 -14.74 0.33
CA ALA A 153 11.48 -15.20 1.54
C ALA A 153 10.87 -16.59 1.33
N SER A 154 11.07 -17.48 2.29
CA SER A 154 10.54 -18.84 2.27
C SER A 154 9.09 -18.90 2.75
N THR A 155 8.72 -17.98 3.65
CA THR A 155 7.41 -17.93 4.29
C THR A 155 6.95 -16.50 4.53
N ILE A 156 5.62 -16.30 4.47
CA ILE A 156 4.96 -15.11 5.00
C ILE A 156 4.10 -15.53 6.18
N LEU A 157 4.29 -14.85 7.30
CA LEU A 157 3.49 -14.98 8.50
C LEU A 157 2.49 -13.83 8.57
N ILE A 158 1.26 -14.15 8.89
CA ILE A 158 0.19 -13.17 9.12
C ILE A 158 -0.35 -13.44 10.51
N HIS A 159 -0.17 -12.48 11.41
CA HIS A 159 -0.85 -12.47 12.69
C HIS A 159 -2.18 -11.75 12.54
N ALA A 160 -3.28 -12.40 12.88
CA ALA A 160 -4.60 -11.81 12.84
C ALA A 160 -5.42 -12.29 14.03
N LEU A 161 -6.28 -11.42 14.53
CA LEU A 161 -7.29 -11.83 15.51
C LEU A 161 -8.22 -12.87 14.87
N SER A 162 -8.63 -13.88 15.63
CA SER A 162 -9.52 -14.96 15.15
C SER A 162 -10.86 -14.44 14.64
N GLU A 163 -11.28 -13.26 15.07
CA GLU A 163 -12.47 -12.54 14.61
C GLU A 163 -12.26 -11.72 13.32
N ASN A 164 -11.01 -11.53 12.88
CA ASN A 164 -10.70 -10.82 11.64
C ASN A 164 -10.99 -11.69 10.42
N ALA A 165 -12.26 -12.04 10.24
CA ALA A 165 -12.71 -12.91 9.15
C ALA A 165 -12.27 -12.44 7.74
N PRO A 166 -12.26 -11.12 7.39
CA PRO A 166 -11.77 -10.67 6.11
C PRO A 166 -10.31 -11.03 5.87
N MET A 167 -9.42 -10.82 6.86
CA MET A 167 -7.99 -11.15 6.73
C MET A 167 -7.76 -12.66 6.62
N LEU A 168 -8.45 -13.44 7.46
CA LEU A 168 -8.38 -14.91 7.41
C LEU A 168 -8.89 -15.48 6.08
N LYS A 169 -9.91 -14.85 5.47
CA LYS A 169 -10.39 -15.22 4.13
C LYS A 169 -9.32 -15.00 3.06
N ILE A 170 -8.59 -13.88 3.13
CA ILE A 170 -7.49 -13.57 2.22
C ILE A 170 -6.36 -14.61 2.39
N ALA A 171 -5.97 -14.90 3.63
CA ALA A 171 -4.94 -15.89 3.92
C ALA A 171 -5.30 -17.28 3.39
N ARG A 172 -6.55 -17.74 3.61
CA ARG A 172 -7.04 -19.03 3.07
C ARG A 172 -7.02 -19.05 1.55
N LYS A 173 -7.51 -17.97 0.91
CA LYS A 173 -7.51 -17.88 -0.57
C LYS A 173 -6.09 -17.93 -1.15
N ALA A 174 -5.10 -17.47 -0.41
CA ALA A 174 -3.70 -17.56 -0.79
C ALA A 174 -3.05 -18.93 -0.53
N GLY A 175 -3.77 -19.87 0.11
CA GLY A 175 -3.25 -21.19 0.46
C GLY A 175 -2.45 -21.25 1.76
N ALA A 176 -2.63 -20.26 2.67
CA ALA A 176 -1.97 -20.29 3.96
C ALA A 176 -2.55 -21.36 4.89
N THR A 177 -1.67 -22.01 5.65
CA THR A 177 -2.05 -22.89 6.76
C THR A 177 -2.39 -22.03 7.98
N LEU A 178 -3.57 -22.23 8.56
CA LEU A 178 -4.05 -21.50 9.72
C LEU A 178 -3.85 -22.30 10.99
N LYS A 179 -3.23 -21.68 11.99
CA LYS A 179 -3.12 -22.22 13.35
C LYS A 179 -3.77 -21.25 14.32
N ARG A 180 -4.85 -21.66 14.94
CA ARG A 180 -5.54 -20.85 15.96
C ARG A 180 -4.88 -21.05 17.33
N ASP A 181 -4.70 -19.94 18.04
CA ASP A 181 -4.18 -19.92 19.39
C ASP A 181 -5.00 -18.88 20.21
N GLY A 182 -6.01 -19.37 20.91
CA GLY A 182 -6.93 -18.51 21.67
C GLY A 182 -7.66 -17.48 20.79
N SER A 183 -7.46 -16.20 21.12
CA SER A 183 -8.01 -15.05 20.39
C SER A 183 -7.27 -14.71 19.10
N GLU A 184 -6.08 -15.30 18.88
CA GLU A 184 -5.24 -15.05 17.71
C GLU A 184 -5.25 -16.24 16.76
N THR A 185 -5.01 -15.93 15.50
CA THR A 185 -4.79 -16.92 14.44
C THR A 185 -3.54 -16.55 13.67
N GLN A 186 -2.59 -17.46 13.63
CA GLN A 186 -1.41 -17.36 12.80
C GLN A 186 -1.69 -18.05 11.46
N ALA A 187 -1.50 -17.31 10.37
CA ALA A 187 -1.57 -17.87 9.03
C ALA A 187 -0.16 -17.92 8.43
N LEU A 188 0.30 -19.12 8.12
CA LEU A 188 1.62 -19.36 7.53
C LEU A 188 1.46 -19.70 6.05
N LEU A 189 2.01 -18.86 5.18
CA LEU A 189 2.04 -19.07 3.74
C LEU A 189 3.46 -19.45 3.30
N LYS A 190 3.62 -20.60 2.67
CA LYS A 190 4.86 -20.95 1.98
C LYS A 190 4.98 -20.14 0.70
N VAL A 191 6.11 -19.46 0.52
CA VAL A 191 6.35 -18.58 -0.62
C VAL A 191 7.12 -19.32 -1.70
N PRO A 192 6.58 -19.50 -2.92
CA PRO A 192 7.32 -20.09 -4.01
C PRO A 192 8.44 -19.14 -4.46
N LYS A 193 9.54 -19.70 -4.96
CA LYS A 193 10.69 -18.90 -5.42
C LYS A 193 10.29 -17.92 -6.52
N GLY A 194 10.81 -16.72 -6.44
CA GLY A 194 10.70 -15.70 -7.49
C GLY A 194 11.43 -16.12 -8.77
N ASN A 195 10.98 -15.61 -9.89
CA ASN A 195 11.58 -15.81 -11.19
C ASN A 195 11.72 -14.48 -11.94
N LEU A 196 12.30 -14.52 -13.14
CA LEU A 196 12.50 -13.31 -13.94
C LEU A 196 11.16 -12.60 -14.24
N ARG A 197 10.08 -13.32 -14.47
CA ARG A 197 8.75 -12.76 -14.74
C ARG A 197 8.20 -11.99 -13.54
N THR A 198 8.33 -12.55 -12.31
CA THR A 198 7.87 -11.87 -11.10
C THR A 198 8.68 -10.59 -10.83
N ARG A 199 9.99 -10.59 -11.14
CA ARG A 199 10.83 -9.40 -11.02
C ARG A 199 10.45 -8.31 -12.02
N LEU A 200 10.21 -8.67 -13.28
CA LEU A 200 9.75 -7.72 -14.29
C LEU A 200 8.37 -7.17 -13.94
N ALA A 201 7.46 -8.01 -13.46
CA ALA A 201 6.14 -7.58 -13.01
C ALA A 201 6.23 -6.55 -11.87
N GLU A 202 7.13 -6.78 -10.92
CA GLU A 202 7.38 -5.86 -9.82
C GLU A 202 7.86 -4.50 -10.33
N ILE A 203 8.87 -4.47 -11.21
CA ILE A 203 9.40 -3.24 -11.80
C ILE A 203 8.29 -2.47 -12.55
N PHE A 204 7.49 -3.15 -13.36
CA PHE A 204 6.41 -2.49 -14.12
C PHE A 204 5.30 -1.94 -13.23
N THR A 205 4.93 -2.68 -12.18
CA THR A 205 3.90 -2.20 -11.24
C THR A 205 4.39 -1.02 -10.41
N ASP A 206 5.67 -1.00 -10.03
CA ASP A 206 6.28 0.11 -9.32
C ASP A 206 6.36 1.36 -10.21
N GLN A 207 6.82 1.21 -11.44
CA GLN A 207 6.88 2.31 -12.39
C GLN A 207 5.48 2.90 -12.66
N TYR A 208 4.47 2.05 -12.85
CA TYR A 208 3.09 2.48 -13.01
C TYR A 208 2.60 3.26 -11.78
N ALA A 209 2.83 2.75 -10.57
CA ALA A 209 2.39 3.36 -9.33
C ALA A 209 3.06 4.73 -9.11
N GLN A 210 4.36 4.83 -9.34
CA GLN A 210 5.10 6.09 -9.24
C GLN A 210 4.63 7.13 -10.25
N THR A 211 4.46 6.74 -11.51
CA THR A 211 3.94 7.66 -12.54
C THR A 211 2.52 8.13 -12.20
N ASN A 212 1.67 7.24 -11.69
CA ASN A 212 0.32 7.62 -11.25
C ASN A 212 0.35 8.60 -10.06
N TYR A 213 1.27 8.40 -9.13
CA TYR A 213 1.46 9.28 -7.97
C TYR A 213 1.92 10.67 -8.42
N SER A 214 2.97 10.75 -9.25
CA SER A 214 3.50 12.02 -9.77
C SER A 214 2.44 12.83 -10.53
N ILE A 215 1.63 12.18 -11.38
CA ILE A 215 0.52 12.86 -12.06
C ILE A 215 -0.48 13.47 -11.07
N LYS A 216 -0.80 12.75 -9.99
CA LYS A 216 -1.72 13.28 -8.96
C LYS A 216 -1.10 14.47 -8.22
N GLU A 217 0.19 14.40 -7.93
CA GLU A 217 0.95 15.46 -7.26
C GLU A 217 1.02 16.72 -8.13
N ASP A 218 1.37 16.60 -9.41
CA ASP A 218 1.41 17.71 -10.35
C ASP A 218 0.05 18.39 -10.49
N VAL A 219 -1.02 17.59 -10.57
CA VAL A 219 -2.40 18.10 -10.63
C VAL A 219 -2.76 18.86 -9.36
N LYS A 220 -2.44 18.32 -8.20
CA LYS A 220 -2.70 18.98 -6.90
C LYS A 220 -1.94 20.30 -6.81
N ASN A 221 -0.66 20.32 -7.17
CA ASN A 221 0.19 21.51 -7.15
C ASN A 221 -0.31 22.57 -8.12
N PHE A 222 -0.74 22.17 -9.33
CA PHE A 222 -1.34 23.08 -10.30
C PHE A 222 -2.63 23.75 -9.78
N TRP A 223 -3.53 22.99 -9.16
CA TRP A 223 -4.74 23.54 -8.55
C TRP A 223 -4.42 24.48 -7.40
N TYR A 224 -3.44 24.14 -6.57
CA TYR A 224 -2.98 25.01 -5.49
C TYR A 224 -2.44 26.34 -6.02
N PHE A 225 -1.63 26.29 -7.06
CA PHE A 225 -1.13 27.49 -7.75
C PHE A 225 -2.28 28.34 -8.30
N LEU A 226 -3.26 27.77 -8.96
CA LEU A 226 -4.41 28.52 -9.48
C LEU A 226 -5.23 29.18 -8.38
N MET A 227 -5.40 28.53 -7.24
CA MET A 227 -6.10 29.12 -6.08
C MET A 227 -5.32 30.32 -5.54
N GLN A 228 -4.01 30.23 -5.40
CA GLN A 228 -3.18 31.36 -4.96
C GLN A 228 -3.26 32.55 -5.94
N VAL A 229 -3.21 32.31 -7.24
CA VAL A 229 -3.35 33.36 -8.26
C VAL A 229 -4.73 34.05 -8.17
N GLN A 230 -5.80 33.30 -7.90
CA GLN A 230 -7.13 33.87 -7.72
C GLN A 230 -7.21 34.73 -6.44
N GLU A 231 -6.57 34.30 -5.35
CA GLU A 231 -6.55 35.05 -4.08
C GLU A 231 -5.79 36.36 -4.23
N ILE A 232 -4.63 36.37 -4.90
CA ILE A 232 -3.88 37.57 -5.24
C ILE A 232 -4.74 38.53 -6.10
N ARG A 233 -5.43 38.03 -7.12
CA ARG A 233 -6.33 38.85 -7.95
C ARG A 233 -7.44 39.49 -7.14
N ARG A 234 -8.07 38.78 -6.20
CA ARG A 234 -9.11 39.32 -5.32
C ARG A 234 -8.54 40.38 -4.39
N GLY A 235 -7.35 40.18 -3.81
CA GLY A 235 -6.68 41.15 -2.97
C GLY A 235 -6.33 42.45 -3.71
N VAL A 236 -5.84 42.36 -4.95
CA VAL A 236 -5.54 43.51 -5.78
C VAL A 236 -6.82 44.30 -6.17
N GLN A 237 -7.92 43.60 -6.47
CA GLN A 237 -9.20 44.25 -6.76
C GLN A 237 -9.78 44.95 -5.54
N ALA A 238 -9.73 44.34 -4.35
CA ALA A 238 -10.18 44.96 -3.09
C ALA A 238 -9.36 46.19 -2.75
N GLY A 239 -8.02 46.14 -2.90
CA GLY A 239 -7.15 47.28 -2.66
C GLY A 239 -7.39 48.46 -3.63
N ARG A 240 -7.76 48.19 -4.90
CA ARG A 240 -8.13 49.26 -5.87
C ARG A 240 -9.45 49.97 -5.53
N HIS A 241 -10.42 49.28 -4.92
CA HIS A 241 -11.67 49.89 -4.48
C HIS A 241 -11.49 50.77 -3.25
N GLN A 242 -10.59 50.42 -2.32
CA GLN A 242 -10.27 51.25 -1.15
C GLN A 242 -9.45 52.49 -1.48
N SER A 243 -8.74 52.53 -2.59
CA SER A 243 -7.93 53.70 -3.00
C SER A 243 -8.71 54.67 -3.90
N ALA A 244 -9.97 54.41 -4.20
CA ALA A 244 -10.84 55.19 -5.06
C ALA A 244 -11.94 55.95 -4.28
N GLU A 245 -12.00 55.81 -2.94
CA GLU A 245 -12.75 56.59 -1.99
C GLU A 245 -11.81 57.61 -1.29
#